data_c856ce74b944f2954e258282a3fb1b32
#
_entry.id   c856ce74b944f2954e258282a3fb1b32
#
_cell.length_a   1.000
_cell.length_b   1.000
_cell.length_c   1.000
_cell.angle_alpha   90.00
_cell.angle_beta   90.00
_cell.angle_gamma   90.00
#
_symmetry.space_group_name_H-M   'P 1'
#
loop_
_entity.id
_entity.type
_entity.pdbx_description
1 polymer ?
#
loop_
_entity_poly.entity_id
_entity_poly.type
_entity_poly.pdbx_seq_one_letter_code
_entity_poly.pdbx_strand_id
1 'polypeptide(L)'
;MAITASLVKELRERTGAGMMDCKKALQECEGDQEKSLLWLREKGLAKAQKKSGRATSQGVIGSYIHSNGKIGVMVELKCETDFVAKNEKFLELARDLAMQVAATAPLCVAAEDIPEDVQERERQLFTQQTRDEGKPENIIPKIVDGRMKKFAQEVCLLEQAFIKDDSRKIKDLITETIAVLGENIQVGRIVRLALGEEA
;
A
#
# COMPACT_ATOMS: atom_id res chain seq x y z
N MET A 1 -4.77 -28.22 -19.98
CA MET A 1 -6.23 -28.06 -19.80
C MET A 1 -6.72 -26.96 -20.72
N ALA A 2 -7.91 -27.07 -21.35
CA ALA A 2 -8.40 -25.99 -22.21
C ALA A 2 -8.84 -24.78 -21.34
N ILE A 3 -8.31 -23.59 -21.63
CA ILE A 3 -8.69 -22.36 -20.92
C ILE A 3 -10.07 -21.93 -21.43
N THR A 4 -11.09 -22.08 -20.59
CA THR A 4 -12.47 -21.71 -20.93
C THR A 4 -12.73 -20.23 -20.66
N ALA A 5 -13.71 -19.66 -21.36
CA ALA A 5 -14.14 -18.27 -21.11
C ALA A 5 -14.65 -18.07 -19.66
N SER A 6 -15.22 -19.10 -19.06
CA SER A 6 -15.68 -19.08 -17.66
C SER A 6 -14.52 -18.90 -16.68
N LEU A 7 -13.44 -19.68 -16.83
CA LEU A 7 -12.23 -19.55 -15.99
C LEU A 7 -11.61 -18.13 -16.10
N VAL A 8 -11.58 -17.57 -17.32
CA VAL A 8 -11.06 -16.21 -17.53
C VAL A 8 -11.95 -15.18 -16.84
N LYS A 9 -13.28 -15.34 -16.94
CA LYS A 9 -14.25 -14.44 -16.29
C LYS A 9 -14.10 -14.48 -14.77
N GLU A 10 -14.03 -15.67 -14.19
CA GLU A 10 -13.86 -15.86 -12.75
C GLU A 10 -12.57 -15.19 -12.23
N LEU A 11 -11.42 -15.44 -12.89
CA LEU A 11 -10.17 -14.81 -12.50
C LEU A 11 -10.22 -13.28 -12.62
N ARG A 12 -10.92 -12.77 -13.65
CA ARG A 12 -11.12 -11.33 -13.83
C ARG A 12 -12.00 -10.73 -12.71
N GLU A 13 -13.07 -11.39 -12.30
CA GLU A 13 -13.94 -10.94 -11.21
C GLU A 13 -13.18 -10.90 -9.88
N ARG A 14 -12.29 -11.86 -9.62
CA ARG A 14 -11.45 -11.90 -8.43
C ARG A 14 -10.35 -10.84 -8.42
N THR A 15 -9.75 -10.54 -9.57
CA THR A 15 -8.54 -9.69 -9.65
C THR A 15 -8.78 -8.29 -10.19
N GLY A 16 -9.88 -8.09 -10.91
CA GLY A 16 -10.12 -6.86 -11.68
C GLY A 16 -9.15 -6.63 -12.85
N ALA A 17 -8.24 -7.57 -13.14
CA ALA A 17 -7.26 -7.47 -14.21
C ALA A 17 -7.93 -7.52 -15.59
N GLY A 18 -7.21 -7.05 -16.63
CA GLY A 18 -7.70 -7.11 -18.01
C GLY A 18 -7.95 -8.55 -18.48
N MET A 19 -8.99 -8.76 -19.32
CA MET A 19 -9.36 -10.09 -19.80
C MET A 19 -8.20 -10.83 -20.48
N MET A 20 -7.37 -10.12 -21.26
CA MET A 20 -6.23 -10.71 -21.94
C MET A 20 -5.10 -11.08 -20.97
N ASP A 21 -4.89 -10.28 -19.91
CA ASP A 21 -3.93 -10.62 -18.87
C ASP A 21 -4.37 -11.85 -18.07
N CYS A 22 -5.66 -11.96 -17.73
CA CYS A 22 -6.24 -13.14 -17.08
C CYS A 22 -6.11 -14.39 -17.95
N LYS A 23 -6.44 -14.30 -19.25
CA LYS A 23 -6.28 -15.40 -20.21
C LYS A 23 -4.81 -15.87 -20.26
N LYS A 24 -3.89 -14.92 -20.37
CA LYS A 24 -2.45 -15.21 -20.42
C LYS A 24 -1.97 -15.86 -19.13
N ALA A 25 -2.38 -15.33 -17.97
CA ALA A 25 -2.03 -15.92 -16.68
C ALA A 25 -2.48 -17.38 -16.58
N LEU A 26 -3.73 -17.67 -16.95
CA LEU A 26 -4.25 -19.04 -16.97
C LEU A 26 -3.51 -19.95 -17.97
N GLN A 27 -3.07 -19.42 -19.10
CA GLN A 27 -2.26 -20.18 -20.06
C GLN A 27 -0.89 -20.55 -19.49
N GLU A 28 -0.18 -19.58 -18.90
CA GLU A 28 1.14 -19.79 -18.27
C GLU A 28 1.09 -20.70 -17.05
N CYS A 29 -0.05 -20.72 -16.35
CA CYS A 29 -0.28 -21.52 -15.14
C CYS A 29 -1.14 -22.78 -15.39
N GLU A 30 -1.28 -23.23 -16.63
CA GLU A 30 -2.00 -24.46 -17.02
C GLU A 30 -3.45 -24.54 -16.49
N GLY A 31 -4.10 -23.39 -16.30
CA GLY A 31 -5.47 -23.28 -15.80
C GLY A 31 -5.61 -23.22 -14.29
N ASP A 32 -4.50 -23.22 -13.53
CA ASP A 32 -4.51 -23.12 -12.07
C ASP A 32 -4.83 -21.66 -11.67
N GLN A 33 -5.96 -21.46 -10.99
CA GLN A 33 -6.46 -20.15 -10.58
C GLN A 33 -5.55 -19.45 -9.57
N GLU A 34 -5.05 -20.19 -8.57
CA GLU A 34 -4.21 -19.60 -7.51
C GLU A 34 -2.82 -19.23 -8.04
N LYS A 35 -2.21 -20.07 -8.84
CA LYS A 35 -0.96 -19.72 -9.51
C LYS A 35 -1.13 -18.55 -10.47
N SER A 36 -2.26 -18.48 -11.19
CA SER A 36 -2.58 -17.38 -12.09
C SER A 36 -2.75 -16.06 -11.34
N LEU A 37 -3.33 -16.07 -10.14
CA LEU A 37 -3.44 -14.91 -9.28
C LEU A 37 -2.06 -14.40 -8.84
N LEU A 38 -1.18 -15.29 -8.40
CA LEU A 38 0.21 -14.95 -8.05
C LEU A 38 0.97 -14.39 -9.25
N TRP A 39 0.84 -15.03 -10.41
CA TRP A 39 1.45 -14.58 -11.65
C TRP A 39 0.99 -13.16 -12.05
N LEU A 40 -0.33 -12.89 -11.93
CA LEU A 40 -0.88 -11.55 -12.19
C LEU A 40 -0.34 -10.51 -11.20
N ARG A 41 -0.18 -10.89 -9.94
CA ARG A 41 0.41 -10.02 -8.90
C ARG A 41 1.86 -9.65 -9.23
N GLU A 42 2.70 -10.63 -9.57
CA GLU A 42 4.09 -10.39 -10.00
C GLU A 42 4.18 -9.51 -11.24
N LYS A 43 3.33 -9.76 -12.25
CA LYS A 43 3.25 -8.93 -13.45
C LYS A 43 2.73 -7.52 -13.16
N GLY A 44 1.81 -7.38 -12.22
CA GLY A 44 1.31 -6.11 -11.71
C GLY A 44 2.43 -5.28 -11.09
N LEU A 45 3.23 -5.88 -10.21
CA LEU A 45 4.43 -5.27 -9.61
C LEU A 45 5.39 -4.76 -10.69
N ALA A 46 5.73 -5.59 -11.68
CA ALA A 46 6.62 -5.19 -12.77
C ALA A 46 6.04 -4.05 -13.64
N LYS A 47 4.72 -4.03 -13.88
CA LYS A 47 4.05 -2.94 -14.59
C LYS A 47 4.04 -1.64 -13.77
N ALA A 48 3.76 -1.71 -12.47
CA ALA A 48 3.78 -0.56 -11.57
C ALA A 48 5.17 0.05 -11.49
N GLN A 49 6.21 -0.76 -11.31
CA GLN A 49 7.60 -0.31 -11.26
C GLN A 49 8.02 0.46 -12.52
N LYS A 50 7.61 0.01 -13.73
CA LYS A 50 7.89 0.72 -14.98
C LYS A 50 7.19 2.08 -15.08
N LYS A 51 6.17 2.33 -14.26
CA LYS A 51 5.38 3.57 -14.26
C LYS A 51 5.73 4.52 -13.11
N SER A 52 6.42 4.04 -12.09
CA SER A 52 6.70 4.81 -10.85
C SER A 52 7.40 6.16 -11.09
N GLY A 53 8.18 6.28 -12.16
CA GLY A 53 8.83 7.54 -12.55
C GLY A 53 7.98 8.49 -13.39
N ARG A 54 6.71 8.15 -13.71
CA ARG A 54 5.85 9.04 -14.49
C ARG A 54 5.23 10.11 -13.60
N ALA A 55 5.12 11.34 -14.13
CA ALA A 55 4.53 12.46 -13.40
C ALA A 55 3.05 12.22 -13.12
N THR A 56 2.63 12.50 -11.91
CA THR A 56 1.26 12.42 -11.42
C THR A 56 0.77 13.82 -11.09
N SER A 57 0.18 14.50 -12.07
CA SER A 57 -0.27 15.90 -11.95
C SER A 57 -1.77 16.05 -11.71
N GLN A 58 -2.52 14.96 -11.80
CA GLN A 58 -3.96 14.89 -11.55
C GLN A 58 -4.23 14.05 -10.30
N GLY A 59 -5.48 13.97 -9.86
CA GLY A 59 -5.86 13.16 -8.71
C GLY A 59 -7.08 13.68 -7.98
N VAL A 60 -7.27 13.20 -6.75
CA VAL A 60 -8.34 13.63 -5.85
C VAL A 60 -7.84 13.79 -4.42
N ILE A 61 -8.58 14.57 -3.64
CA ILE A 61 -8.47 14.56 -2.18
C ILE A 61 -9.54 13.59 -1.65
N GLY A 62 -9.13 12.40 -1.27
CA GLY A 62 -9.97 11.47 -0.53
C GLY A 62 -10.19 11.97 0.88
N SER A 63 -11.40 11.86 1.41
CA SER A 63 -11.71 12.29 2.77
C SER A 63 -12.51 11.23 3.51
N TYR A 64 -12.35 11.21 4.84
CA TYR A 64 -13.12 10.36 5.73
C TYR A 64 -13.37 11.09 7.05
N ILE A 65 -14.63 11.13 7.47
CA ILE A 65 -15.01 11.58 8.81
C ILE A 65 -15.57 10.35 9.55
N HIS A 66 -14.96 10.04 10.69
CA HIS A 66 -15.42 8.91 11.49
C HIS A 66 -16.83 9.17 12.07
N SER A 67 -17.60 8.10 12.25
CA SER A 67 -19.02 8.17 12.62
C SER A 67 -19.31 8.98 13.90
N ASN A 68 -18.33 9.02 14.84
CA ASN A 68 -18.45 9.82 16.05
C ASN A 68 -18.13 11.33 15.86
N GLY A 69 -17.74 11.75 14.64
CA GLY A 69 -17.39 13.13 14.29
C GLY A 69 -16.09 13.65 14.92
N LYS A 70 -15.31 12.79 15.60
CA LYS A 70 -14.10 13.20 16.33
C LYS A 70 -12.79 13.00 15.57
N ILE A 71 -12.80 12.26 14.46
CA ILE A 71 -11.65 12.02 13.61
C ILE A 71 -12.00 12.41 12.19
N GLY A 72 -11.18 13.28 11.59
CA GLY A 72 -11.28 13.69 10.21
C GLY A 72 -9.95 13.46 9.49
N VAL A 73 -10.03 12.97 8.25
CA VAL A 73 -8.84 12.65 7.43
C VAL A 73 -9.00 13.20 6.03
N MET A 74 -7.90 13.71 5.46
CA MET A 74 -7.75 13.99 4.05
C MET A 74 -6.49 13.29 3.51
N VAL A 75 -6.61 12.67 2.34
CA VAL A 75 -5.51 11.99 1.65
C VAL A 75 -5.43 12.50 0.21
N GLU A 76 -4.28 13.01 -0.19
CA GLU A 76 -3.99 13.38 -1.56
C GLU A 76 -3.60 12.12 -2.35
N LEU A 77 -4.48 11.65 -3.24
CA LEU A 77 -4.19 10.53 -4.14
C LEU A 77 -4.01 11.07 -5.55
N LYS A 78 -2.83 10.82 -6.15
CA LYS A 78 -2.40 11.38 -7.43
C LYS A 78 -2.35 10.33 -8.52
N CYS A 79 -2.66 10.71 -9.77
CA CYS A 79 -2.57 9.91 -10.99
C CYS A 79 -2.10 10.74 -12.17
N GLU A 80 -1.94 10.12 -13.36
CA GLU A 80 -1.44 10.80 -14.54
C GLU A 80 -2.52 11.69 -15.20
N THR A 81 -3.79 11.22 -15.28
CA THR A 81 -4.87 11.91 -15.99
C THR A 81 -6.13 12.13 -15.14
N ASP A 82 -6.95 13.09 -15.57
CA ASP A 82 -8.25 13.38 -14.96
C ASP A 82 -9.29 12.27 -15.22
N PHE A 83 -9.09 11.46 -16.26
CA PHE A 83 -9.93 10.29 -16.55
C PHE A 83 -9.79 9.23 -15.46
N VAL A 84 -8.56 8.93 -15.04
CA VAL A 84 -8.31 7.99 -13.95
C VAL A 84 -8.76 8.60 -12.62
N ALA A 85 -8.56 9.89 -12.39
CA ALA A 85 -9.04 10.58 -11.19
C ALA A 85 -10.56 10.44 -10.97
N LYS A 86 -11.35 10.28 -12.04
CA LYS A 86 -12.82 10.09 -12.00
C LYS A 86 -13.24 8.62 -11.98
N ASN A 87 -12.30 7.69 -12.09
CA ASN A 87 -12.60 6.26 -12.13
C ASN A 87 -13.05 5.77 -10.74
N GLU A 88 -14.10 4.92 -10.72
CA GLU A 88 -14.69 4.41 -9.48
C GLU A 88 -13.68 3.67 -8.59
N LYS A 89 -12.82 2.83 -9.17
CA LYS A 89 -11.77 2.11 -8.44
C LYS A 89 -10.72 3.05 -7.83
N PHE A 90 -10.40 4.15 -8.51
CA PHE A 90 -9.50 5.17 -7.98
C PHE A 90 -10.13 5.90 -6.81
N LEU A 91 -11.41 6.25 -6.92
CA LEU A 91 -12.17 6.90 -5.85
C LEU A 91 -12.38 5.96 -4.65
N GLU A 92 -12.58 4.67 -4.89
CA GLU A 92 -12.64 3.65 -3.84
C GLU A 92 -11.30 3.54 -3.10
N LEU A 93 -10.19 3.45 -3.83
CA LEU A 93 -8.84 3.46 -3.23
C LEU A 93 -8.62 4.71 -2.36
N ALA A 94 -9.02 5.90 -2.84
CA ALA A 94 -8.87 7.14 -2.07
C ALA A 94 -9.66 7.11 -0.74
N ARG A 95 -10.88 6.55 -0.75
CA ARG A 95 -11.68 6.35 0.48
C ARG A 95 -11.05 5.33 1.42
N ASP A 96 -10.56 4.23 0.88
CA ASP A 96 -9.91 3.17 1.65
C ASP A 96 -8.65 3.66 2.34
N LEU A 97 -7.83 4.46 1.65
CA LEU A 97 -6.66 5.09 2.23
C LEU A 97 -7.03 6.09 3.33
N ALA A 98 -8.10 6.89 3.12
CA ALA A 98 -8.55 7.82 4.16
C ALA A 98 -9.06 7.08 5.41
N MET A 99 -9.77 5.95 5.26
CA MET A 99 -10.17 5.10 6.38
C MET A 99 -8.97 4.45 7.08
N GLN A 100 -7.98 3.99 6.31
CA GLN A 100 -6.73 3.44 6.85
C GLN A 100 -6.04 4.48 7.74
N VAL A 101 -5.83 5.70 7.23
CA VAL A 101 -5.19 6.79 7.98
C VAL A 101 -5.98 7.14 9.26
N ALA A 102 -7.32 7.13 9.19
CA ALA A 102 -8.14 7.38 10.36
C ALA A 102 -7.93 6.33 11.46
N ALA A 103 -7.83 5.06 11.08
CA ALA A 103 -7.70 3.93 11.99
C ALA A 103 -6.30 3.76 12.58
N THR A 104 -5.25 4.01 11.78
CA THR A 104 -3.88 3.63 12.14
C THR A 104 -2.97 4.83 12.47
N ALA A 105 -3.43 6.06 12.20
CA ALA A 105 -2.70 7.31 12.48
C ALA A 105 -1.22 7.25 12.02
N PRO A 106 -0.91 6.94 10.75
CA PRO A 106 0.47 6.84 10.29
C PRO A 106 1.18 8.20 10.42
N LEU A 107 2.46 8.15 10.79
CA LEU A 107 3.32 9.33 10.91
C LEU A 107 3.66 9.92 9.53
N CYS A 108 3.86 9.06 8.53
CA CYS A 108 4.28 9.45 7.19
C CYS A 108 3.72 8.48 6.13
N VAL A 109 3.93 8.80 4.85
CA VAL A 109 3.46 7.97 3.75
C VAL A 109 4.42 6.80 3.51
N ALA A 110 5.70 7.06 3.31
CA ALA A 110 6.72 6.05 2.98
C ALA A 110 7.83 6.02 4.06
N ALA A 111 8.63 4.96 4.06
CA ALA A 111 9.70 4.81 5.04
C ALA A 111 10.81 5.87 4.88
N GLU A 112 10.98 6.37 3.66
CA GLU A 112 11.92 7.45 3.33
C GLU A 112 11.47 8.81 3.89
N ASP A 113 10.18 8.94 4.22
CA ASP A 113 9.59 10.19 4.75
C ASP A 113 9.67 10.26 6.28
N ILE A 114 10.16 9.22 6.96
CA ILE A 114 10.34 9.27 8.42
C ILE A 114 11.41 10.33 8.73
N PRO A 115 11.13 11.34 9.60
CA PRO A 115 12.10 12.36 9.96
C PRO A 115 13.38 11.75 10.52
N GLU A 116 14.55 12.31 10.14
CA GLU A 116 15.86 11.76 10.53
C GLU A 116 16.05 11.73 12.05
N ASP A 117 15.56 12.74 12.76
CA ASP A 117 15.62 12.80 14.23
C ASP A 117 14.79 11.69 14.91
N VAL A 118 13.66 11.32 14.30
CA VAL A 118 12.83 10.20 14.76
C VAL A 118 13.55 8.88 14.50
N GLN A 119 14.09 8.68 13.27
CA GLN A 119 14.84 7.48 12.93
C GLN A 119 16.03 7.27 13.87
N GLU A 120 16.80 8.33 14.14
CA GLU A 120 17.98 8.25 15.00
C GLU A 120 17.58 7.94 16.44
N ARG A 121 16.56 8.59 16.97
CA ARG A 121 16.02 8.35 18.33
C ARG A 121 15.56 6.91 18.50
N GLU A 122 14.78 6.39 17.57
CA GLU A 122 14.30 5.01 17.64
C GLU A 122 15.45 4.00 17.50
N ARG A 123 16.42 4.27 16.63
CA ARG A 123 17.61 3.42 16.49
C ARG A 123 18.44 3.37 17.76
N GLN A 124 18.64 4.49 18.43
CA GLN A 124 19.33 4.57 19.72
C GLN A 124 18.55 3.81 20.80
N LEU A 125 17.26 4.01 20.88
CA LEU A 125 16.37 3.30 21.82
C LEU A 125 16.45 1.79 21.63
N PHE A 126 16.30 1.30 20.40
CA PHE A 126 16.38 -0.14 20.10
C PHE A 126 17.77 -0.71 20.37
N THR A 127 18.82 0.07 20.15
CA THR A 127 20.20 -0.33 20.45
C THR A 127 20.37 -0.53 21.96
N GLN A 128 19.92 0.45 22.76
CA GLN A 128 20.00 0.35 24.21
C GLN A 128 19.17 -0.81 24.76
N GLN A 129 17.93 -0.95 24.33
CA GLN A 129 17.08 -2.09 24.72
C GLN A 129 17.70 -3.44 24.39
N THR A 130 18.35 -3.55 23.21
CA THR A 130 18.98 -4.80 22.79
C THR A 130 20.22 -5.14 23.63
N ARG A 131 20.96 -4.12 24.10
CA ARG A 131 22.06 -4.29 25.07
C ARG A 131 21.55 -4.74 26.43
N ASP A 132 20.48 -4.10 26.91
CA ASP A 132 19.87 -4.42 28.21
C ASP A 132 19.29 -5.85 28.23
N GLU A 133 18.88 -6.37 27.07
CA GLU A 133 18.48 -7.77 26.86
C GLU A 133 19.68 -8.74 26.90
N GLY A 134 20.92 -8.26 27.05
CA GLY A 134 22.12 -9.09 27.11
C GLY A 134 22.52 -9.71 25.78
N LYS A 135 22.13 -9.13 24.64
CA LYS A 135 22.52 -9.65 23.33
C LYS A 135 23.99 -9.34 23.02
N PRO A 136 24.74 -10.26 22.37
CA PRO A 136 26.11 -10.01 21.95
C PRO A 136 26.23 -8.80 21.00
N GLU A 137 27.24 -7.96 21.20
CA GLU A 137 27.43 -6.70 20.43
C GLU A 137 27.48 -6.93 18.90
N ASN A 138 28.04 -8.07 18.45
CA ASN A 138 28.14 -8.38 17.02
C ASN A 138 26.81 -8.65 16.31
N ILE A 139 25.73 -8.95 17.05
CA ILE A 139 24.40 -9.18 16.48
C ILE A 139 23.42 -8.01 16.69
N ILE A 140 23.77 -7.05 17.58
CA ILE A 140 22.93 -5.89 17.87
C ILE A 140 22.51 -5.13 16.59
N PRO A 141 23.39 -4.77 15.65
CA PRO A 141 23.00 -4.04 14.46
C PRO A 141 21.89 -4.76 13.66
N LYS A 142 22.01 -6.09 13.52
CA LYS A 142 21.02 -6.89 12.78
C LYS A 142 19.66 -6.91 13.49
N ILE A 143 19.66 -6.97 14.82
CA ILE A 143 18.42 -6.93 15.61
C ILE A 143 17.78 -5.55 15.49
N VAL A 144 18.57 -4.48 15.62
CA VAL A 144 18.10 -3.10 15.48
C VAL A 144 17.52 -2.84 14.11
N ASP A 145 18.17 -3.28 13.03
CA ASP A 145 17.62 -3.16 11.67
C ASP A 145 16.29 -3.91 11.51
N GLY A 146 16.14 -5.06 12.16
CA GLY A 146 14.87 -5.78 12.21
C GLY A 146 13.77 -5.02 12.95
N ARG A 147 14.11 -4.36 14.07
CA ARG A 147 13.18 -3.52 14.84
C ARG A 147 12.80 -2.24 14.08
N MET A 148 13.76 -1.59 13.41
CA MET A 148 13.50 -0.43 12.54
C MET A 148 12.55 -0.77 11.40
N LYS A 149 12.68 -1.97 10.79
CA LYS A 149 11.72 -2.43 9.78
C LYS A 149 10.31 -2.61 10.34
N LYS A 150 10.18 -3.13 11.57
CA LYS A 150 8.87 -3.24 12.22
C LYS A 150 8.29 -1.86 12.56
N PHE A 151 9.12 -0.96 13.08
CA PHE A 151 8.73 0.43 13.33
C PHE A 151 8.18 1.09 12.04
N ALA A 152 8.88 0.97 10.92
CA ALA A 152 8.38 1.48 9.64
C ALA A 152 7.04 0.84 9.24
N GLN A 153 6.81 -0.45 9.53
CA GLN A 153 5.52 -1.10 9.26
C GLN A 153 4.38 -0.56 10.13
N GLU A 154 4.67 -0.02 11.29
CA GLU A 154 3.68 0.57 12.19
C GLU A 154 3.38 2.02 11.81
N VAL A 155 4.41 2.83 11.51
CA VAL A 155 4.27 4.26 11.33
C VAL A 155 4.15 4.75 9.89
N CYS A 156 4.49 3.93 8.88
CA CYS A 156 4.42 4.33 7.47
C CYS A 156 3.21 3.73 6.78
N LEU A 157 2.35 4.57 6.21
CA LEU A 157 1.10 4.17 5.56
C LEU A 157 1.31 3.03 4.54
N LEU A 158 2.31 3.16 3.64
CA LEU A 158 2.55 2.18 2.58
C LEU A 158 2.97 0.80 3.09
N GLU A 159 3.59 0.73 4.27
CA GLU A 159 4.06 -0.52 4.87
C GLU A 159 3.03 -1.20 5.78
N GLN A 160 1.97 -0.51 6.15
CA GLN A 160 0.91 -1.06 7.00
C GLN A 160 0.10 -2.14 6.29
N ALA A 161 -0.41 -3.11 7.06
CA ALA A 161 -1.44 -4.03 6.63
C ALA A 161 -2.76 -3.27 6.40
N PHE A 162 -3.52 -3.64 5.37
CA PHE A 162 -4.78 -3.00 5.06
C PHE A 162 -5.86 -3.38 6.07
N ILE A 163 -6.55 -2.40 6.65
CA ILE A 163 -7.55 -2.62 7.73
C ILE A 163 -8.74 -3.50 7.33
N LYS A 164 -9.04 -3.61 6.03
CA LYS A 164 -10.12 -4.48 5.53
C LYS A 164 -9.63 -5.87 5.13
N ASP A 165 -8.31 -6.06 4.97
CA ASP A 165 -7.68 -7.30 4.54
C ASP A 165 -6.21 -7.30 4.96
N ASP A 166 -5.91 -7.82 6.14
CA ASP A 166 -4.58 -7.82 6.77
C ASP A 166 -3.52 -8.67 6.03
N SER A 167 -3.97 -9.51 5.10
CA SER A 167 -3.08 -10.29 4.23
C SER A 167 -2.38 -9.44 3.15
N ARG A 168 -2.83 -8.19 2.93
CA ARG A 168 -2.28 -7.25 1.95
C ARG A 168 -1.78 -5.97 2.61
N LYS A 169 -0.68 -5.44 2.09
CA LYS A 169 -0.20 -4.11 2.48
C LYS A 169 -0.83 -3.02 1.62
N ILE A 170 -0.85 -1.80 2.14
CA ILE A 170 -1.33 -0.63 1.39
C ILE A 170 -0.57 -0.44 0.06
N LYS A 171 0.75 -0.64 0.04
CA LYS A 171 1.54 -0.57 -1.20
C LYS A 171 1.12 -1.62 -2.23
N ASP A 172 0.71 -2.81 -1.78
CA ASP A 172 0.24 -3.87 -2.68
C ASP A 172 -1.11 -3.47 -3.30
N LEU A 173 -2.02 -2.90 -2.50
CA LEU A 173 -3.31 -2.38 -2.97
C LEU A 173 -3.15 -1.29 -4.05
N ILE A 174 -2.22 -0.35 -3.83
CA ILE A 174 -1.89 0.69 -4.82
C ILE A 174 -1.32 0.06 -6.09
N THR A 175 -0.40 -0.89 -5.96
CA THR A 175 0.23 -1.59 -7.09
C THR A 175 -0.80 -2.35 -7.94
N GLU A 176 -1.73 -3.04 -7.29
CA GLU A 176 -2.84 -3.73 -7.96
C GLU A 176 -3.73 -2.73 -8.72
N THR A 177 -4.01 -1.58 -8.12
CA THR A 177 -4.80 -0.52 -8.76
C THR A 177 -4.06 0.08 -9.97
N ILE A 178 -2.74 0.31 -9.88
CA ILE A 178 -1.88 0.71 -11.01
C ILE A 178 -1.95 -0.33 -12.15
N ALA A 179 -1.91 -1.62 -11.82
CA ALA A 179 -1.98 -2.68 -12.81
C ALA A 179 -3.33 -2.71 -13.55
N VAL A 180 -4.42 -2.39 -12.85
CA VAL A 180 -5.78 -2.35 -13.39
C VAL A 180 -6.04 -1.10 -14.21
N LEU A 181 -5.73 0.08 -13.66
CA LEU A 181 -6.03 1.38 -14.27
C LEU A 181 -5.01 1.79 -15.34
N GLY A 182 -3.81 1.22 -15.28
CA GLY A 182 -2.81 1.45 -16.31
C GLY A 182 -2.02 2.75 -16.17
N GLU A 183 -2.18 3.50 -15.09
CA GLU A 183 -1.46 4.74 -14.79
C GLU A 183 -0.65 4.63 -13.50
N ASN A 184 0.36 5.49 -13.35
CA ASN A 184 1.04 5.68 -12.07
C ASN A 184 0.09 6.28 -11.05
N ILE A 185 0.12 5.76 -9.83
CA ILE A 185 -0.69 6.26 -8.71
C ILE A 185 0.25 6.45 -7.52
N GLN A 186 0.16 7.62 -6.89
CA GLN A 186 0.99 7.98 -5.74
C GLN A 186 0.14 8.59 -4.64
N VAL A 187 0.43 8.23 -3.40
CA VAL A 187 -0.08 8.96 -2.24
C VAL A 187 0.79 10.19 -2.05
N GLY A 188 0.18 11.35 -1.99
CA GLY A 188 0.84 12.60 -1.66
C GLY A 188 0.78 12.85 -0.16
N ARG A 189 0.21 13.98 0.24
CA ARG A 189 0.08 14.36 1.65
C ARG A 189 -1.09 13.64 2.31
N ILE A 190 -0.94 13.37 3.59
CA ILE A 190 -1.98 12.90 4.48
C ILE A 190 -2.18 13.93 5.60
N VAL A 191 -3.41 14.16 6.00
CA VAL A 191 -3.77 15.02 7.14
C VAL A 191 -4.80 14.27 7.98
N ARG A 192 -4.54 14.12 9.26
CA ARG A 192 -5.45 13.55 10.23
C ARG A 192 -5.65 14.54 11.37
N LEU A 193 -6.89 14.77 11.70
CA LEU A 193 -7.29 15.57 12.86
C LEU A 193 -8.12 14.69 13.79
N ALA A 194 -7.78 14.68 15.06
CA ALA A 194 -8.57 14.01 16.08
C ALA A 194 -8.75 14.93 17.29
N LEU A 195 -9.96 15.00 17.78
CA LEU A 195 -10.26 15.82 18.96
C LEU A 195 -9.51 15.28 20.18
N GLY A 196 -8.74 16.16 20.83
CA GLY A 196 -7.96 15.82 22.02
C GLY A 196 -6.55 15.32 21.73
N GLU A 197 -6.14 15.19 20.47
CA GLU A 197 -4.74 15.01 20.08
C GLU A 197 -4.12 16.39 19.79
N GLU A 198 -2.92 16.64 20.30
CA GLU A 198 -2.10 17.80 19.91
C GLU A 198 -1.49 17.56 18.53
N ALA A 199 -1.35 18.61 17.72
CA ALA A 199 -0.85 18.54 16.36
C ALA A 199 0.67 18.40 16.34
#